data_52b581a51148c8fc2f22b6085be457ec
#
_entry.id   52b581a51148c8fc2f22b6085be457ec
#
_cell.length_a   1.000
_cell.length_b   1.000
_cell.length_c   1.000
_cell.angle_alpha   90.00
_cell.angle_beta   90.00
_cell.angle_gamma   90.00
#
_symmetry.space_group_name_H-M   'P 1'
#
loop_
_entity.id
_entity.type
_entity.pdbx_description
1 polymer ?
#
loop_
_entity_poly.entity_id
_entity_poly.type
_entity_poly.pdbx_seq_one_letter_code
_entity_poly.pdbx_strand_id
1 'polypeptide(L)' 'MKYNINEHARAFLAEHLPEALEAESSYAALKMLYELIDEKGFDAPKYEKLNAFGLEADEVYDEIYELNIQ' A
#
# COMPACT_ATOMS: atom_id res chain seq x y z
N MET A 1 -3.22 -0.28 16.70
CA MET A 1 -2.84 -0.79 15.37
C MET A 1 -2.53 -2.26 15.46
N LYS A 2 -3.04 -3.03 14.53
CA LYS A 2 -2.91 -4.49 14.59
C LYS A 2 -1.69 -5.02 13.85
N TYR A 3 -0.89 -4.13 13.29
CA TYR A 3 0.35 -4.49 12.62
C TYR A 3 1.29 -3.29 12.68
N ASN A 4 2.55 -3.52 12.36
CA ASN A 4 3.57 -2.46 12.43
C ASN A 4 3.53 -1.60 11.18
N ILE A 5 3.65 -0.29 11.37
CA ILE A 5 3.60 0.65 10.25
C ILE A 5 4.44 1.87 10.62
N ASN A 6 5.11 2.45 9.62
CA ASN A 6 5.89 3.65 9.86
C ASN A 6 5.06 4.90 9.51
N GLU A 7 5.66 6.06 9.77
CA GLU A 7 4.99 7.35 9.58
C GLU A 7 4.59 7.58 8.13
N HIS A 8 5.49 7.28 7.20
CA HIS A 8 5.26 7.49 5.78
C HIS A 8 4.10 6.63 5.29
N ALA A 9 4.11 5.35 5.66
CA ALA A 9 3.05 4.43 5.24
C ALA A 9 1.72 4.81 5.86
N ARG A 10 1.73 5.20 7.14
CA ARG A 10 0.50 5.62 7.80
C ARG A 10 -0.12 6.82 7.11
N ALA A 11 0.69 7.83 6.78
CA ALA A 11 0.19 9.03 6.13
C ALA A 11 -0.41 8.70 4.76
N PHE A 12 0.27 7.84 4.01
CA PHE A 12 -0.21 7.41 2.70
C PHE A 12 -1.56 6.71 2.81
N LEU A 13 -1.65 5.75 3.74
CA LEU A 13 -2.89 5.00 3.89
C LEU A 13 -4.04 5.88 4.40
N ALA A 14 -3.73 6.82 5.31
CA ALA A 14 -4.76 7.71 5.83
C ALA A 14 -5.37 8.54 4.71
N GLU A 15 -4.58 8.91 3.73
CA GLU A 15 -5.05 9.74 2.62
C GLU A 15 -5.72 8.92 1.52
N HIS A 16 -5.17 7.77 1.18
CA HIS A 16 -5.58 7.04 -0.02
C HIS A 16 -6.33 5.75 0.24
N LEU A 17 -6.15 5.15 1.40
CA LEU A 17 -6.74 3.84 1.69
C LEU A 17 -6.94 3.68 3.20
N PRO A 18 -7.79 4.54 3.79
CA PRO A 18 -7.95 4.52 5.25
C PRO A 18 -8.43 3.16 5.80
N GLU A 19 -9.15 2.37 5.00
CA GLU A 19 -9.60 1.05 5.43
C GLU A 19 -8.43 0.15 5.81
N ALA A 20 -7.28 0.32 5.17
CA ALA A 20 -6.12 -0.52 5.46
C ALA A 20 -5.57 -0.27 6.85
N LEU A 21 -5.81 0.93 7.40
CA LEU A 21 -5.39 1.21 8.78
C LEU A 21 -6.18 0.40 9.79
N GLU A 22 -7.39 -0.05 9.40
CA GLU A 22 -8.26 -0.85 10.26
C GLU A 22 -8.11 -2.34 10.01
N ALA A 23 -7.21 -2.73 9.12
CA ALA A 23 -7.05 -4.13 8.75
C ALA A 23 -6.62 -4.97 9.94
N GLU A 24 -7.00 -6.23 9.94
CA GLU A 24 -6.74 -7.12 11.06
C GLU A 24 -5.29 -7.57 11.16
N SER A 25 -4.55 -7.48 10.05
CA SER A 25 -3.17 -7.92 10.01
C SER A 25 -2.44 -7.18 8.89
N SER A 26 -1.12 -7.27 8.91
CA SER A 26 -0.32 -6.72 7.83
C SER A 26 -0.68 -7.38 6.50
N TYR A 27 -0.93 -8.69 6.53
CA TYR A 27 -1.31 -9.41 5.32
C TYR A 27 -2.57 -8.81 4.70
N ALA A 28 -3.59 -8.56 5.52
CA ALA A 28 -4.83 -7.98 5.02
C ALA A 28 -4.62 -6.58 4.48
N ALA A 29 -3.81 -5.77 5.18
CA ALA A 29 -3.50 -4.42 4.74
C ALA A 29 -2.74 -4.44 3.41
N LEU A 30 -1.77 -5.34 3.27
CA LEU A 30 -0.99 -5.45 2.06
C LEU A 30 -1.84 -5.90 0.88
N LYS A 31 -2.79 -6.79 1.14
CA LYS A 31 -3.70 -7.23 0.09
C LYS A 31 -4.56 -6.07 -0.43
N MET A 32 -5.07 -5.25 0.48
CA MET A 32 -5.84 -4.07 0.10
C MET A 32 -4.99 -3.10 -0.72
N LEU A 33 -3.75 -2.89 -0.29
CA LEU A 33 -2.85 -1.98 -0.99
C LEU A 33 -2.47 -2.52 -2.37
N TYR A 34 -2.25 -3.82 -2.46
CA TYR A 34 -1.96 -4.45 -3.74
C TYR A 34 -3.11 -4.22 -4.73
N GLU A 35 -4.33 -4.36 -4.26
CA GLU A 35 -5.51 -4.14 -5.11
C GLU A 35 -5.60 -2.69 -5.55
N LEU A 36 -5.26 -1.75 -4.67
CA LEU A 36 -5.25 -0.34 -5.02
C LEU A 36 -4.19 -0.04 -6.08
N ILE A 37 -3.00 -0.63 -5.93
CA ILE A 37 -1.94 -0.46 -6.91
C ILE A 37 -2.38 -1.01 -8.28
N ASP A 38 -2.99 -2.19 -8.26
CA ASP A 38 -3.46 -2.82 -9.49
C ASP A 38 -4.51 -1.95 -10.19
N GLU A 39 -5.34 -1.28 -9.40
CA GLU A 39 -6.42 -0.47 -9.94
C GLU A 39 -5.97 0.91 -10.40
N LYS A 40 -5.10 1.57 -9.62
CA LYS A 40 -4.76 2.98 -9.85
C LYS A 40 -3.28 3.26 -10.07
N GLY A 41 -2.44 2.25 -9.92
CA GLY A 41 -0.99 2.44 -9.97
C GLY A 41 -0.39 2.41 -11.37
N PHE A 42 -1.20 2.17 -12.38
CA PHE A 42 -0.76 2.09 -13.77
C PHE A 42 -1.58 3.01 -14.65
N ASP A 43 -0.95 3.56 -15.67
CA ASP A 43 -1.64 4.46 -16.59
C ASP A 43 -2.09 3.74 -17.85
N ALA A 44 -3.30 4.05 -18.30
CA ALA A 44 -3.78 3.58 -19.58
C ALA A 44 -2.97 4.23 -20.69
N PRO A 45 -2.87 3.62 -21.87
CA PRO A 45 -3.54 2.37 -22.25
C PRO A 45 -2.72 1.12 -22.00
N LYS A 46 -1.45 1.25 -21.68
CA LYS A 46 -0.57 0.07 -21.65
C LYS A 46 -0.51 -0.65 -20.32
N TYR A 47 -0.63 0.09 -19.22
CA TYR A 47 -0.58 -0.50 -17.88
C TYR A 47 0.69 -1.31 -17.62
N GLU A 48 1.81 -0.89 -18.24
CA GLU A 48 3.06 -1.64 -18.14
C GLU A 48 3.97 -1.17 -17.03
N LYS A 49 3.87 0.10 -16.68
CA LYS A 49 4.74 0.69 -15.68
C LYS A 49 3.92 1.41 -14.63
N LEU A 50 4.41 1.35 -13.41
CA LEU A 50 3.79 2.09 -12.32
C LEU A 50 3.87 3.59 -12.60
N ASN A 51 2.77 4.29 -12.37
CA ASN A 51 2.77 5.74 -12.43
C ASN A 51 3.32 6.29 -11.10
N ALA A 52 3.36 7.62 -10.94
CA ALA A 52 3.92 8.22 -9.72
C ALA A 52 3.20 7.72 -8.46
N PHE A 53 1.87 7.62 -8.53
CA PHE A 53 1.09 7.10 -7.41
C PHE A 53 1.46 5.65 -7.13
N GLY A 54 1.57 4.84 -8.18
CA GLY A 54 1.91 3.42 -8.04
C GLY A 54 3.30 3.22 -7.47
N LEU A 55 4.25 4.07 -7.84
CA LEU A 55 5.60 3.98 -7.30
C LEU A 55 5.61 4.26 -5.80
N GLU A 56 4.88 5.27 -5.37
CA GLU A 56 4.81 5.57 -3.94
C GLU A 56 4.06 4.47 -3.19
N ALA A 57 2.97 3.99 -3.76
CA ALA A 57 2.20 2.91 -3.13
C ALA A 57 3.03 1.64 -3.01
N ASP A 58 3.84 1.34 -4.01
CA ASP A 58 4.72 0.17 -3.97
C ASP A 58 5.78 0.32 -2.89
N GLU A 59 6.31 1.52 -2.72
CA GLU A 59 7.27 1.82 -1.66
C GLU A 59 6.63 1.60 -0.29
N VAL A 60 5.40 2.08 -0.12
CA VAL A 60 4.64 1.87 1.12
C VAL A 60 4.40 0.39 1.36
N TYR A 61 4.08 -0.35 0.31
CA TYR A 61 3.88 -1.79 0.40
C TYR A 61 5.13 -2.47 0.94
N ASP A 62 6.30 -2.13 0.38
CA ASP A 62 7.55 -2.72 0.84
C ASP A 62 7.86 -2.34 2.28
N GLU A 63 7.57 -1.11 2.67
CA GLU A 63 7.82 -0.66 4.04
C GLU A 63 6.99 -1.47 5.04
N ILE A 64 5.72 -1.65 4.75
CA ILE A 64 4.85 -2.42 5.64
C ILE A 64 5.29 -3.90 5.65
N TYR A 65 5.60 -4.43 4.49
CA TYR A 65 6.04 -5.82 4.39
C TYR A 65 7.27 -6.06 5.26
N GLU A 66 8.27 -5.18 5.15
CA GLU A 66 9.51 -5.37 5.89
C GLU A 66 9.35 -5.19 7.39
N LEU A 67 8.45 -4.31 7.81
CA LEU A 67 8.22 -4.09 9.23
C LEU A 67 7.50 -5.26 9.90
N ASN A 68 6.88 -6.13 9.12
CA ASN A 68 6.05 -7.21 9.65
C ASN A 68 6.54 -8.60 9.27
N ILE A 69 7.61 -8.68 8.51
CA ILE A 69 8.20 -9.96 8.15
C ILE A 69 9.02 -10.48 9.33
N GLN A 70 9.02 -11.80 9.52
CA GLN A 70 9.74 -12.41 10.64
C GLN A 70 10.95 -13.19 10.18
#